data_b76bc9c1b645cf2da376ef940c1a9c26
#
_entry.id   b76bc9c1b645cf2da376ef940c1a9c26
#
_cell.length_a   1.000
_cell.length_b   1.000
_cell.length_c   1.000
_cell.angle_alpha   90.00
_cell.angle_beta   90.00
_cell.angle_gamma   90.00
#
_symmetry.space_group_name_H-M   'P 1'
#
loop_
_entity.id
_entity.type
_entity.pdbx_description
1 polymer ?
#
loop_
_entity_poly.entity_id
_entity_poly.type
_entity_poly.pdbx_seq_one_letter_code
_entity_poly.pdbx_strand_id
1 'polypeptide(L)'
;MKGMNPKTVYVAGPLFDEGERWWIEQIEQTITQIGFNTFLPHRDNPEKTPETVQTIFENNREAIRTSDLVVANLNGITTDDGTAWELGYAAALQKPAIGIFTDWRKRFEGEEVVNLMISHSLDTIVQSLDELVLVLREYREQSK
;
A
#
# COMPACT_ATOMS: atom_id res chain seq x y z
N MET A 1 -32.25 3.38 0.11
CA MET A 1 -30.89 3.59 0.64
C MET A 1 -29.91 3.58 -0.53
N LYS A 2 -29.23 4.69 -0.77
CA LYS A 2 -28.07 4.66 -1.66
C LYS A 2 -26.99 3.84 -0.97
N GLY A 3 -26.69 2.66 -1.47
CA GLY A 3 -25.52 1.90 -1.02
C GLY A 3 -24.30 2.79 -1.23
N MET A 4 -23.53 3.05 -0.16
CA MET A 4 -22.26 3.75 -0.31
C MET A 4 -21.34 2.88 -1.17
N ASN A 5 -20.77 3.45 -2.21
CA ASN A 5 -19.75 2.74 -2.99
C ASN A 5 -18.61 2.32 -2.06
N PRO A 6 -18.12 1.08 -2.18
CA PRO A 6 -17.01 0.64 -1.36
C PRO A 6 -15.79 1.56 -1.60
N LYS A 7 -15.08 1.86 -0.52
CA LYS A 7 -13.84 2.64 -0.60
C LYS A 7 -12.77 1.89 -1.36
N THR A 8 -11.88 2.62 -1.99
CA THR A 8 -10.78 2.07 -2.80
C THR A 8 -9.45 2.24 -2.09
N VAL A 9 -8.68 1.18 -2.08
CA VAL A 9 -7.32 1.11 -1.54
C VAL A 9 -6.33 0.98 -2.68
N TYR A 10 -5.34 1.87 -2.72
CA TYR A 10 -4.15 1.69 -3.56
C TYR A 10 -3.17 0.77 -2.84
N VAL A 11 -2.77 -0.31 -3.49
CA VAL A 11 -1.85 -1.29 -2.90
C VAL A 11 -0.45 -1.06 -3.46
N ALA A 12 0.43 -0.49 -2.65
CA ALA A 12 1.80 -0.16 -3.00
C ALA A 12 2.79 -1.24 -2.56
N GLY A 13 3.83 -1.45 -3.32
CA GLY A 13 4.90 -2.36 -2.95
C GLY A 13 5.73 -2.82 -4.15
N PRO A 14 6.92 -3.40 -3.90
CA PRO A 14 7.74 -3.93 -4.98
C PRO A 14 7.08 -5.13 -5.64
N LEU A 15 7.29 -5.26 -6.96
CA LEU A 15 6.66 -6.26 -7.83
C LEU A 15 7.70 -6.92 -8.76
N PHE A 16 8.96 -7.00 -8.34
CA PHE A 16 10.07 -7.38 -9.20
C PHE A 16 10.28 -8.89 -9.28
N ASP A 17 9.86 -9.64 -8.27
CA ASP A 17 9.96 -11.09 -8.26
C ASP A 17 8.65 -11.79 -7.85
N GLU A 18 8.64 -13.11 -7.95
CA GLU A 18 7.45 -13.91 -7.65
C GLU A 18 7.03 -13.82 -6.19
N GLY A 19 7.98 -13.75 -5.28
CA GLY A 19 7.71 -13.64 -3.84
C GLY A 19 7.04 -12.32 -3.49
N GLU A 20 7.53 -11.22 -4.06
CA GLU A 20 6.95 -9.90 -3.89
C GLU A 20 5.53 -9.83 -4.46
N ARG A 21 5.32 -10.36 -5.65
CA ARG A 21 4.00 -10.42 -6.29
C ARG A 21 3.01 -11.28 -5.50
N TRP A 22 3.44 -12.45 -5.06
CA TRP A 22 2.62 -13.30 -4.22
C TRP A 22 2.21 -12.59 -2.93
N TRP A 23 3.15 -11.94 -2.25
CA TRP A 23 2.88 -11.26 -0.99
C TRP A 23 1.92 -10.07 -1.17
N ILE A 24 2.13 -9.26 -2.20
CA ILE A 24 1.22 -8.14 -2.50
C ILE A 24 -0.20 -8.64 -2.82
N GLU A 25 -0.33 -9.79 -3.48
CA GLU A 25 -1.62 -10.42 -3.76
C GLU A 25 -2.30 -10.92 -2.48
N GLN A 26 -1.54 -11.43 -1.50
CA GLN A 26 -2.08 -11.79 -0.18
C GLN A 26 -2.60 -10.56 0.58
N ILE A 27 -1.87 -9.46 0.52
CA ILE A 27 -2.31 -8.17 1.08
C ILE A 27 -3.61 -7.73 0.39
N GLU A 28 -3.65 -7.73 -0.92
CA GLU A 28 -4.80 -7.32 -1.73
C GLU A 28 -6.04 -8.17 -1.44
N GLN A 29 -5.90 -9.49 -1.40
CA GLN A 29 -7.00 -10.39 -1.05
C GLN A 29 -7.55 -10.13 0.35
N THR A 30 -6.67 -9.86 1.30
CA THR A 30 -7.08 -9.49 2.67
C THR A 30 -7.92 -8.22 2.67
N ILE A 31 -7.51 -7.22 1.90
CA ILE A 31 -8.24 -5.94 1.77
C ILE A 31 -9.61 -6.14 1.13
N THR A 32 -9.69 -6.90 0.05
CA THR A 32 -10.94 -7.14 -0.67
C THR A 32 -11.93 -7.98 0.13
N GLN A 33 -11.45 -8.92 0.95
CA GLN A 33 -12.30 -9.72 1.84
C GLN A 33 -13.00 -8.88 2.91
N ILE A 34 -12.46 -7.73 3.26
CA ILE A 34 -13.09 -6.79 4.20
C ILE A 34 -14.17 -5.93 3.49
N GLY A 35 -14.19 -5.90 2.18
CA GLY A 35 -15.17 -5.17 1.38
C GLY A 35 -14.66 -3.87 0.76
N PHE A 36 -13.36 -3.68 0.65
CA PHE A 36 -12.77 -2.58 -0.10
C PHE A 36 -12.57 -2.96 -1.58
N ASN A 37 -12.63 -1.99 -2.46
CA ASN A 37 -12.06 -2.10 -3.80
C ASN A 37 -10.55 -1.86 -3.72
N THR A 38 -9.82 -2.40 -4.69
CA THR A 38 -8.36 -2.23 -4.72
C THR A 38 -7.89 -1.81 -6.11
N PHE A 39 -6.84 -0.99 -6.13
CA PHE A 39 -5.98 -0.82 -7.30
C PHE A 39 -4.67 -1.53 -7.04
N LEU A 40 -4.34 -2.48 -7.90
CA LEU A 40 -3.13 -3.30 -7.80
C LEU A 40 -2.26 -3.06 -9.05
N PRO A 41 -1.11 -2.39 -8.95
CA PRO A 41 -0.38 -1.90 -10.11
C PRO A 41 -0.04 -2.93 -11.17
N HIS A 42 0.36 -4.15 -10.80
CA HIS A 42 0.70 -5.18 -11.80
C HIS A 42 -0.51 -5.87 -12.44
N ARG A 43 -1.69 -5.77 -11.83
CA ARG A 43 -2.96 -6.27 -12.39
C ARG A 43 -3.64 -5.23 -13.27
N ASP A 44 -3.64 -3.98 -12.84
CA ASP A 44 -4.50 -2.91 -13.37
C ASP A 44 -3.80 -2.00 -14.38
N ASN A 45 -2.53 -2.27 -14.67
CA ASN A 45 -1.75 -1.61 -15.71
C ASN A 45 -1.49 -2.53 -16.90
N PRO A 46 -1.17 -1.96 -18.08
CA PRO A 46 -0.63 -2.75 -19.18
C PRO A 46 0.74 -3.35 -18.82
N GLU A 47 1.18 -4.32 -19.61
CA GLU A 47 2.52 -4.86 -19.49
C GLU A 47 3.58 -3.75 -19.60
N LYS A 48 4.61 -3.84 -18.78
CA LYS A 48 5.68 -2.84 -18.76
C LYS A 48 6.61 -3.00 -19.96
N THR A 49 6.57 -2.03 -20.85
CA THR A 49 7.43 -1.90 -22.01
C THR A 49 7.95 -0.46 -22.12
N PRO A 50 8.96 -0.18 -22.94
CA PRO A 50 9.42 1.21 -23.16
C PRO A 50 8.29 2.17 -23.58
N GLU A 51 7.28 1.67 -24.28
CA GLU A 51 6.15 2.46 -24.77
C GLU A 51 5.08 2.68 -23.70
N THR A 52 4.99 1.83 -22.67
CA THR A 52 3.93 1.86 -21.67
C THR A 52 4.36 2.49 -20.34
N VAL A 53 5.66 2.73 -20.11
CA VAL A 53 6.13 3.21 -18.79
C VAL A 53 5.53 4.54 -18.38
N GLN A 54 5.32 5.46 -19.31
CA GLN A 54 4.68 6.74 -19.03
C GLN A 54 3.21 6.55 -18.61
N THR A 55 2.49 5.71 -19.33
CA THR A 55 1.09 5.37 -19.04
C THR A 55 0.96 4.71 -17.66
N ILE A 56 1.86 3.78 -17.34
CA ILE A 56 1.89 3.12 -16.01
C ILE A 56 2.11 4.15 -14.90
N PHE A 57 3.05 5.06 -15.07
CA PHE A 57 3.29 6.13 -14.11
C PHE A 57 2.04 7.00 -13.90
N GLU A 58 1.40 7.43 -14.98
CA GLU A 58 0.20 8.28 -14.92
C GLU A 58 -0.98 7.55 -14.28
N ASN A 59 -1.18 6.28 -14.61
CA ASN A 59 -2.24 5.45 -14.02
C ASN A 59 -2.03 5.25 -12.51
N ASN A 60 -0.81 4.94 -12.08
CA ASN A 60 -0.50 4.77 -10.66
C ASN A 60 -0.71 6.07 -9.90
N ARG A 61 -0.20 7.18 -10.42
CA ARG A 61 -0.36 8.49 -9.81
C ARG A 61 -1.85 8.87 -9.67
N GLU A 62 -2.63 8.67 -10.72
CA GLU A 62 -4.06 8.96 -10.69
C GLU A 62 -4.81 8.01 -9.74
N ALA A 63 -4.43 6.74 -9.70
CA ALA A 63 -5.01 5.76 -8.78
C ALA A 63 -4.75 6.15 -7.32
N ILE A 64 -3.57 6.64 -6.98
CA ILE A 64 -3.29 7.16 -5.64
C ILE A 64 -4.17 8.38 -5.36
N ARG A 65 -4.26 9.30 -6.30
CA ARG A 65 -5.04 10.53 -6.15
C ARG A 65 -6.52 10.26 -5.89
N THR A 66 -7.08 9.25 -6.54
CA THR A 66 -8.51 8.91 -6.47
C THR A 66 -8.86 7.86 -5.42
N SER A 67 -7.88 7.15 -4.89
CA SER A 67 -8.09 6.19 -3.80
C SER A 67 -8.39 6.87 -2.47
N ASP A 68 -9.07 6.16 -1.60
CA ASP A 68 -9.41 6.64 -0.25
C ASP A 68 -8.27 6.47 0.73
N LEU A 69 -7.46 5.44 0.55
CA LEU A 69 -6.25 5.19 1.34
C LEU A 69 -5.22 4.36 0.58
N VAL A 70 -4.02 4.30 1.13
CA VAL A 70 -2.91 3.49 0.61
C VAL A 70 -2.54 2.43 1.64
N VAL A 71 -2.32 1.21 1.19
CA VAL A 71 -1.67 0.15 1.97
C VAL A 71 -0.37 -0.21 1.27
N ALA A 72 0.75 -0.16 1.98
CA ALA A 72 2.07 -0.34 1.41
C ALA A 72 2.83 -1.49 2.04
N ASN A 73 3.35 -2.39 1.21
CA ASN A 73 4.34 -3.39 1.61
C ASN A 73 5.71 -2.71 1.79
N LEU A 74 6.20 -2.68 3.03
CA LEU A 74 7.48 -2.07 3.40
C LEU A 74 8.62 -3.08 3.52
N ASN A 75 8.38 -4.36 3.23
CA ASN A 75 9.37 -5.41 3.37
C ASN A 75 10.60 -5.15 2.49
N GLY A 76 11.76 -5.48 3.04
CA GLY A 76 13.04 -5.30 2.40
C GLY A 76 14.09 -4.73 3.37
N ILE A 77 15.33 -4.70 2.93
CA ILE A 77 16.42 -4.04 3.69
C ILE A 77 16.12 -2.54 3.82
N THR A 78 15.61 -1.98 2.75
CA THR A 78 15.05 -0.62 2.68
C THR A 78 13.70 -0.70 2.00
N THR A 79 12.83 0.29 2.23
CA THR A 79 11.61 0.42 1.45
C THR A 79 11.97 0.61 -0.03
N ASP A 80 11.28 -0.10 -0.92
CA ASP A 80 11.41 0.08 -2.36
C ASP A 80 11.25 1.56 -2.75
N ASP A 81 12.08 2.04 -3.66
CA ASP A 81 12.13 3.46 -4.04
C ASP A 81 10.83 3.96 -4.69
N GLY A 82 10.21 3.13 -5.53
CA GLY A 82 8.90 3.45 -6.12
C GLY A 82 7.80 3.49 -5.07
N THR A 83 7.80 2.57 -4.14
CA THR A 83 6.87 2.55 -2.99
C THR A 83 7.06 3.79 -2.10
N ALA A 84 8.30 4.19 -1.84
CA ALA A 84 8.61 5.40 -1.09
C ALA A 84 8.07 6.65 -1.79
N TRP A 85 8.24 6.76 -3.11
CA TRP A 85 7.68 7.85 -3.91
C TRP A 85 6.15 7.91 -3.79
N GLU A 86 5.49 6.76 -3.92
CA GLU A 86 4.03 6.65 -3.84
C GLU A 86 3.51 7.07 -2.46
N LEU A 87 4.18 6.67 -1.39
CA LEU A 87 3.85 7.09 -0.03
C LEU A 87 4.08 8.59 0.19
N GLY A 88 5.14 9.16 -0.35
CA GLY A 88 5.38 10.60 -0.32
C GLY A 88 4.31 11.39 -1.06
N TYR A 89 3.87 10.90 -2.21
CA TYR A 89 2.77 11.50 -2.96
C TYR A 89 1.44 11.42 -2.19
N ALA A 90 1.12 10.26 -1.62
CA ALA A 90 -0.05 10.09 -0.77
C ALA A 90 -0.04 11.04 0.43
N ALA A 91 1.10 11.19 1.09
CA ALA A 91 1.28 12.11 2.21
C ALA A 91 1.04 13.57 1.80
N ALA A 92 1.55 14.00 0.65
CA ALA A 92 1.33 15.34 0.11
C ALA A 92 -0.15 15.62 -0.18
N LEU A 93 -0.91 14.59 -0.55
CA LEU A 93 -2.36 14.65 -0.76
C LEU A 93 -3.16 14.45 0.54
N GLN A 94 -2.48 14.29 1.67
CA GLN A 94 -3.12 14.00 2.97
C GLN A 94 -3.98 12.72 2.95
N LYS A 95 -3.58 11.73 2.17
CA LYS A 95 -4.23 10.42 2.14
C LYS A 95 -3.83 9.60 3.35
N PRO A 96 -4.78 8.91 4.01
CA PRO A 96 -4.44 7.91 5.01
C PRO A 96 -3.57 6.82 4.38
N ALA A 97 -2.57 6.36 5.11
CA ALA A 97 -1.69 5.30 4.64
C ALA A 97 -1.33 4.35 5.79
N ILE A 98 -1.33 3.06 5.48
CA ILE A 98 -0.97 1.98 6.39
C ILE A 98 0.20 1.23 5.77
N GLY A 99 1.28 1.06 6.53
CA GLY A 99 2.39 0.20 6.15
C GLY A 99 2.23 -1.20 6.74
N ILE A 100 2.64 -2.22 5.99
CA ILE A 100 2.81 -3.57 6.51
C ILE A 100 4.28 -3.96 6.41
N PHE A 101 4.86 -4.35 7.55
CA PHE A 101 6.27 -4.73 7.67
C PHE A 101 6.39 -6.03 8.45
N THR A 102 6.65 -7.12 7.74
CA THR A 102 6.76 -8.48 8.29
C THR A 102 8.18 -9.03 8.23
N ASP A 103 9.15 -8.21 7.88
CA ASP A 103 10.56 -8.61 7.75
C ASP A 103 11.16 -8.95 9.13
N TRP A 104 11.76 -10.13 9.24
CA TRP A 104 12.28 -10.66 10.50
C TRP A 104 13.76 -10.35 10.73
N ARG A 105 14.39 -9.61 9.83
CA ARG A 105 15.80 -9.27 10.04
C ARG A 105 15.95 -8.52 11.35
N LYS A 106 16.81 -9.07 12.20
CA LYS A 106 17.09 -8.44 13.49
C LYS A 106 17.84 -7.13 13.27
N ARG A 107 17.43 -6.14 14.00
CA ARG A 107 18.08 -4.85 14.09
C ARG A 107 18.48 -4.60 15.53
N PHE A 108 19.39 -3.67 15.72
CA PHE A 108 19.80 -3.30 17.08
C PHE A 108 18.64 -2.55 17.76
N GLU A 109 18.56 -2.72 19.08
CA GLU A 109 17.58 -2.01 19.88
C GLU A 109 17.75 -0.48 19.69
N GLY A 110 16.64 0.22 19.43
CA GLY A 110 16.65 1.65 19.15
C GLY A 110 16.97 2.04 17.71
N GLU A 111 17.27 1.08 16.83
CA GLU A 111 17.45 1.37 15.41
C GLU A 111 16.09 1.53 14.69
N GLU A 112 15.96 2.57 13.89
CA GLU A 112 14.80 2.71 13.02
C GLU A 112 14.84 1.67 11.90
N VAL A 113 13.81 0.83 11.85
CA VAL A 113 13.68 -0.22 10.81
C VAL A 113 13.21 0.35 9.49
N VAL A 114 12.35 1.34 9.54
CA VAL A 114 11.81 2.05 8.39
C VAL A 114 12.27 3.51 8.46
N ASN A 115 12.72 4.04 7.34
CA ASN A 115 13.14 5.44 7.26
C ASN A 115 12.10 6.38 7.87
N LEU A 116 12.55 7.34 8.67
CA LEU A 116 11.66 8.27 9.39
C LEU A 116 10.68 9.02 8.50
N MET A 117 11.08 9.39 7.28
CA MET A 117 10.19 10.08 6.34
C MET A 117 9.03 9.20 5.90
N ILE A 118 9.24 7.88 5.86
CA ILE A 118 8.20 6.91 5.54
C ILE A 118 7.36 6.62 6.78
N SER A 119 7.98 6.24 7.88
CA SER A 119 7.25 5.84 9.10
C SER A 119 6.35 6.95 9.65
N HIS A 120 6.81 8.21 9.59
CA HIS A 120 6.03 9.36 10.07
C HIS A 120 4.99 9.88 9.06
N SER A 121 5.06 9.44 7.80
CA SER A 121 4.01 9.72 6.81
C SER A 121 2.85 8.74 6.85
N LEU A 122 2.99 7.66 7.62
CA LEU A 122 1.97 6.63 7.78
C LEU A 122 1.15 6.84 9.04
N ASP A 123 -0.12 6.46 8.99
CA ASP A 123 -0.98 6.46 10.18
C ASP A 123 -0.56 5.36 11.15
N THR A 124 -0.16 4.21 10.61
CA THR A 124 0.36 3.08 11.40
C THR A 124 1.16 2.11 10.53
N ILE A 125 1.97 1.30 11.20
CA ILE A 125 2.67 0.15 10.61
C ILE A 125 2.19 -1.10 11.33
N VAL A 126 1.68 -2.07 10.58
CA VAL A 126 1.27 -3.38 11.08
C VAL A 126 2.29 -4.45 10.75
N GLN A 127 2.30 -5.54 11.51
CA GLN A 127 3.30 -6.61 11.40
C GLN A 127 2.71 -7.95 10.90
N SER A 128 1.43 -7.96 10.59
CA SER A 128 0.75 -9.16 10.08
C SER A 128 -0.52 -8.79 9.29
N LEU A 129 -1.02 -9.74 8.51
CA LEU A 129 -2.32 -9.59 7.85
C LEU A 129 -3.47 -9.49 8.83
N ASP A 130 -3.39 -10.18 9.97
CA ASP A 130 -4.41 -10.10 11.02
C ASP A 130 -4.50 -8.69 11.62
N GLU A 131 -3.36 -8.07 11.90
CA GLU A 131 -3.32 -6.67 12.33
C GLU A 131 -3.85 -5.72 11.26
N LEU A 132 -3.51 -5.96 9.99
CA LEU A 132 -4.04 -5.18 8.86
C LEU A 132 -5.57 -5.24 8.83
N VAL A 133 -6.16 -6.41 9.02
CA VAL A 133 -7.62 -6.59 9.08
C VAL A 133 -8.23 -5.72 10.17
N LEU A 134 -7.64 -5.71 11.37
CA LEU A 134 -8.15 -4.93 12.49
C LEU A 134 -8.14 -3.43 12.19
N VAL A 135 -7.02 -2.92 11.67
CA VAL A 135 -6.87 -1.49 11.33
C VAL A 135 -7.84 -1.08 10.21
N LEU A 136 -7.99 -1.90 9.17
CA LEU A 136 -8.89 -1.61 8.06
C LEU A 136 -10.37 -1.65 8.46
N ARG A 137 -10.75 -2.56 9.33
CA ARG A 137 -12.12 -2.60 9.88
C ARG A 137 -12.42 -1.35 10.68
N GLU A 138 -11.50 -0.94 11.54
CA GLU A 138 -11.62 0.29 12.30
C GLU A 138 -11.75 1.52 11.40
N TYR A 139 -10.89 1.62 10.38
CA TYR A 139 -10.98 2.67 9.38
C TYR A 139 -12.33 2.70 8.66
N ARG A 140 -12.87 1.55 8.28
CA ARG A 140 -14.17 1.45 7.63
C ARG A 140 -15.32 1.90 8.55
N GLU A 141 -15.25 1.58 9.85
CA GLU A 141 -16.28 1.95 10.83
C GLU A 141 -16.28 3.44 11.13
N GLN A 142 -15.11 4.06 11.27
CA GLN A 142 -14.96 5.51 11.51
C GLN A 142 -15.47 6.38 10.37
N SER A 143 -15.64 5.82 9.20
CA SER A 143 -16.02 6.52 7.97
C SER A 143 -17.51 6.44 7.64
N LYS A 144 -18.32 5.95 8.55
CA LYS A 144 -19.79 5.86 8.44
C LYS A 144 -20.48 7.15 8.90
#